data_2354ad26382d7bdae94d2e65d64cc615
#
_entry.id   2354ad26382d7bdae94d2e65d64cc615
#
_cell.length_a   1.000
_cell.length_b   1.000
_cell.length_c   1.000
_cell.angle_alpha   90.00
_cell.angle_beta   90.00
_cell.angle_gamma   90.00
#
_symmetry.space_group_name_H-M   'P 1'
#
loop_
_entity.id
_entity.type
_entity.pdbx_description
1 polymer ?
#
loop_
_entity_poly.entity_id
_entity_poly.type
_entity_poly.pdbx_seq_one_letter_code
_entity_poly.pdbx_strand_id
1 'polypeptide(L)'
;MKLLNKIVEWFNTNHDFSYSLIRIILGVALLVRGLILLSDPAAISELAGQNELYWWFSYITIIHIIAGLLLTLGLLTRVASLLQIPILAGAVFFIHMRQGLLTEGQSLELSALVLVLLIIYFLFGSGSLSLDNFIAKRKSTLKSETKSEVTD
;
A
#
# COMPACT_ATOMS: atom_id res chain seq x y z
N MET A 1 -23.51 -10.65 -26.59
CA MET A 1 -23.16 -11.77 -25.72
C MET A 1 -21.70 -12.24 -25.90
N LYS A 2 -21.15 -12.40 -27.11
CA LYS A 2 -19.77 -12.85 -27.34
C LYS A 2 -18.68 -11.91 -26.76
N LEU A 3 -18.91 -10.60 -26.78
CA LEU A 3 -17.96 -9.59 -26.25
C LEU A 3 -17.90 -9.63 -24.71
N LEU A 4 -19.05 -9.77 -24.07
CA LEU A 4 -19.15 -9.93 -22.61
C LEU A 4 -18.46 -11.18 -22.12
N ASN A 5 -18.66 -12.32 -22.78
CA ASN A 5 -18.02 -13.57 -22.42
C ASN A 5 -16.49 -13.48 -22.58
N LYS A 6 -16.01 -12.82 -23.63
CA LYS A 6 -14.57 -12.60 -23.84
C LYS A 6 -13.93 -11.70 -22.76
N ILE A 7 -14.67 -10.68 -22.33
CA ILE A 7 -14.26 -9.81 -21.22
C ILE A 7 -14.21 -10.59 -19.90
N VAL A 8 -15.26 -11.38 -19.61
CA VAL A 8 -15.32 -12.19 -18.39
C VAL A 8 -14.22 -13.25 -18.36
N GLU A 9 -13.96 -13.93 -19.48
CA GLU A 9 -12.85 -14.88 -19.61
C GLU A 9 -11.50 -14.21 -19.39
N TRP A 10 -11.28 -13.00 -19.94
CA TRP A 10 -10.05 -12.26 -19.75
C TRP A 10 -9.85 -11.89 -18.27
N PHE A 11 -10.89 -11.41 -17.59
CA PHE A 11 -10.82 -11.12 -16.15
C PHE A 11 -10.60 -12.38 -15.31
N ASN A 12 -11.24 -13.50 -15.65
CA ASN A 12 -11.07 -14.75 -14.95
C ASN A 12 -9.64 -15.33 -15.12
N THR A 13 -9.00 -15.06 -16.25
CA THR A 13 -7.63 -15.52 -16.51
C THR A 13 -6.58 -14.60 -15.88
N ASN A 14 -6.94 -13.34 -15.60
CA ASN A 14 -6.01 -12.31 -15.11
C ASN A 14 -6.35 -11.79 -13.70
N HIS A 15 -6.74 -12.68 -12.79
CA HIS A 15 -7.01 -12.31 -11.38
C HIS A 15 -5.82 -11.57 -10.72
N ASP A 16 -4.61 -12.01 -11.02
CA ASP A 16 -3.38 -11.41 -10.52
C ASP A 16 -3.19 -9.95 -10.96
N PHE A 17 -3.71 -9.59 -12.14
CA PHE A 17 -3.68 -8.23 -12.63
C PHE A 17 -4.55 -7.31 -11.78
N SER A 18 -5.78 -7.73 -11.48
CA SER A 18 -6.72 -6.95 -10.65
C SER A 18 -6.16 -6.73 -9.24
N TYR A 19 -5.58 -7.77 -8.64
CA TYR A 19 -4.93 -7.66 -7.34
C TYR A 19 -3.77 -6.66 -7.34
N SER A 20 -2.92 -6.71 -8.37
CA SER A 20 -1.80 -5.79 -8.52
C SER A 20 -2.25 -4.36 -8.78
N LEU A 21 -3.35 -4.16 -9.53
CA LEU A 21 -3.92 -2.84 -9.80
C LEU A 21 -4.43 -2.17 -8.52
N ILE A 22 -5.17 -2.92 -7.68
CA ILE A 22 -5.64 -2.41 -6.39
C ILE A 22 -4.45 -1.98 -5.51
N ARG A 23 -3.36 -2.74 -5.49
CA ARG A 23 -2.14 -2.38 -4.78
C ARG A 23 -1.54 -1.07 -5.28
N ILE A 24 -1.44 -0.90 -6.60
CA ILE A 24 -0.91 0.33 -7.21
C ILE A 24 -1.76 1.52 -6.80
N ILE A 25 -3.08 1.42 -6.91
CA ILE A 25 -4.02 2.48 -6.51
C ILE A 25 -3.85 2.80 -5.02
N LEU A 26 -3.75 1.78 -4.17
CA LEU A 26 -3.51 1.95 -2.74
C LEU A 26 -2.19 2.67 -2.47
N GLY A 27 -1.11 2.25 -3.14
CA GLY A 27 0.21 2.86 -3.01
C GLY A 27 0.21 4.34 -3.44
N VAL A 28 -0.42 4.64 -4.59
CA VAL A 28 -0.58 6.02 -5.08
C VAL A 28 -1.40 6.85 -4.10
N ALA A 29 -2.50 6.33 -3.56
CA ALA A 29 -3.32 7.05 -2.59
C ALA A 29 -2.54 7.41 -1.32
N LEU A 30 -1.74 6.47 -0.79
CA LEU A 30 -0.87 6.71 0.35
C LEU A 30 0.25 7.71 0.03
N LEU A 31 0.85 7.63 -1.15
CA LEU A 31 1.85 8.57 -1.62
C LEU A 31 1.29 9.99 -1.70
N VAL A 32 0.14 10.16 -2.35
CA VAL A 32 -0.56 11.46 -2.45
C VAL A 32 -0.91 11.98 -1.05
N ARG A 33 -1.39 11.12 -0.15
CA ARG A 33 -1.67 11.50 1.24
C ARG A 33 -0.41 12.01 1.93
N GLY A 34 0.73 11.32 1.78
CA GLY A 34 2.02 11.74 2.32
C GLY A 34 2.49 13.08 1.76
N LEU A 35 2.30 13.32 0.45
CA LEU A 35 2.65 14.60 -0.18
C LEU A 35 1.76 15.75 0.31
N ILE A 36 0.46 15.51 0.50
CA ILE A 36 -0.45 16.51 1.08
C ILE A 36 -0.01 16.87 2.50
N LEU A 37 0.30 15.86 3.32
CA LEU A 37 0.82 16.08 4.68
C LEU A 37 2.15 16.85 4.69
N LEU A 38 2.99 16.65 3.69
CA LEU A 38 4.25 17.41 3.54
C LEU A 38 4.00 18.87 3.17
N SER A 39 2.97 19.13 2.35
CA SER A 39 2.67 20.48 1.83
C SER A 39 2.00 21.39 2.87
N ASP A 40 1.27 20.83 3.82
CA ASP A 40 0.56 21.57 4.86
C ASP A 40 0.81 20.99 6.26
N PRO A 41 1.97 21.29 6.86
CA PRO A 41 2.27 20.85 8.22
C PRO A 41 1.37 21.52 9.29
N ALA A 42 0.76 22.67 8.95
CA ALA A 42 -0.08 23.41 9.88
C ALA A 42 -1.42 22.72 10.15
N ALA A 43 -2.04 22.13 9.12
CA ALA A 43 -3.25 21.32 9.27
C ALA A 43 -3.06 20.12 10.22
N ILE A 44 -1.82 19.64 10.33
CA ILE A 44 -1.46 18.56 11.22
C ILE A 44 -1.31 19.04 12.66
N SER A 45 -0.69 20.22 12.87
CA SER A 45 -0.49 20.77 14.20
C SER A 45 -1.82 21.20 14.86
N GLU A 46 -2.79 21.60 14.05
CA GLU A 46 -4.15 21.95 14.50
C GLU A 46 -4.92 20.69 14.98
N LEU A 47 -4.75 19.56 14.31
CA LEU A 47 -5.31 18.27 14.72
C LEU A 47 -4.62 17.67 15.95
N ALA A 48 -3.35 18.03 16.19
CA ALA A 48 -2.51 17.45 17.24
C ALA A 48 -2.41 18.29 18.52
N GLY A 49 -2.77 19.56 18.46
CA GLY A 49 -2.95 20.42 19.64
C GLY A 49 -1.73 20.78 20.45
N GLN A 50 -0.50 20.34 20.15
CA GLN A 50 0.72 20.69 20.91
C GLN A 50 2.03 20.38 20.17
N ASN A 51 3.08 21.17 20.45
CA ASN A 51 4.41 21.12 19.82
C ASN A 51 5.19 19.79 19.96
N GLU A 52 4.89 18.95 20.91
CA GLU A 52 5.59 17.68 21.10
C GLU A 52 5.22 16.60 20.06
N LEU A 53 4.07 16.74 19.40
CA LEU A 53 3.62 15.83 18.38
C LEU A 53 4.26 16.06 17.00
N TYR A 54 4.98 17.15 16.78
CA TYR A 54 5.59 17.49 15.49
C TYR A 54 6.52 16.39 14.94
N TRP A 55 7.31 15.75 15.81
CA TRP A 55 8.19 14.64 15.43
C TRP A 55 7.42 13.40 14.93
N TRP A 56 6.31 13.09 15.58
CA TRP A 56 5.42 12.01 15.17
C TRP A 56 4.80 12.26 13.79
N PHE A 57 4.44 13.50 13.51
CA PHE A 57 3.85 13.84 12.20
C PHE A 57 4.87 13.79 11.08
N SER A 58 6.09 14.26 11.30
CA SER A 58 7.16 14.13 10.32
C SER A 58 7.45 12.66 10.01
N TYR A 59 7.49 11.82 11.03
CA TYR A 59 7.65 10.38 10.89
C TYR A 59 6.50 9.76 10.10
N ILE A 60 5.25 10.07 10.42
CA ILE A 60 4.05 9.60 9.72
C ILE A 60 4.09 10.01 8.25
N THR A 61 4.42 11.27 7.96
CA THR A 61 4.51 11.79 6.59
C THR A 61 5.57 11.05 5.77
N ILE A 62 6.76 10.88 6.32
CA ILE A 62 7.86 10.16 5.66
C ILE A 62 7.46 8.71 5.37
N ILE A 63 6.86 8.02 6.33
CA ILE A 63 6.41 6.63 6.13
C ILE A 63 5.31 6.55 5.06
N HIS A 64 4.36 7.48 5.02
CA HIS A 64 3.33 7.50 3.97
C HIS A 64 3.95 7.63 2.58
N ILE A 65 4.97 8.48 2.42
CA ILE A 65 5.65 8.67 1.14
C ILE A 65 6.44 7.41 0.77
N ILE A 66 7.28 6.91 1.67
CA ILE A 66 8.13 5.74 1.39
C ILE A 66 7.28 4.49 1.18
N ALA A 67 6.36 4.18 2.08
CA ALA A 67 5.50 3.01 1.97
C ALA A 67 4.57 3.10 0.76
N GLY A 68 4.03 4.29 0.46
CA GLY A 68 3.24 4.52 -0.74
C GLY A 68 4.02 4.25 -2.02
N LEU A 69 5.27 4.72 -2.10
CA LEU A 69 6.15 4.47 -3.24
C LEU A 69 6.48 2.97 -3.37
N LEU A 70 6.86 2.31 -2.28
CA LEU A 70 7.17 0.88 -2.26
C LEU A 70 5.97 0.02 -2.66
N LEU A 71 4.77 0.35 -2.17
CA LEU A 71 3.53 -0.32 -2.54
C LEU A 71 3.20 -0.12 -4.02
N THR A 72 3.36 1.08 -4.54
CA THR A 72 3.11 1.39 -5.97
C THR A 72 4.03 0.55 -6.86
N LEU A 73 5.32 0.49 -6.55
CA LEU A 73 6.30 -0.29 -7.30
C LEU A 73 6.18 -1.80 -7.05
N GLY A 74 5.54 -2.20 -5.95
CA GLY A 74 5.51 -3.59 -5.50
C GLY A 74 6.86 -4.10 -5.03
N LEU A 75 7.61 -3.23 -4.37
CA LEU A 75 8.86 -3.57 -3.69
C LEU A 75 8.62 -3.72 -2.20
N LEU A 76 9.12 -4.81 -1.63
CA LEU A 76 9.01 -5.07 -0.19
C LEU A 76 7.59 -4.81 0.35
N THR A 77 6.57 -5.21 -0.41
CA THR A 77 5.15 -4.90 -0.16
C THR A 77 4.73 -5.24 1.27
N ARG A 78 5.19 -6.38 1.80
CA ARG A 78 4.88 -6.79 3.18
C ARG A 78 5.48 -5.84 4.22
N VAL A 79 6.70 -5.39 4.00
CA VAL A 79 7.38 -4.45 4.92
C VAL A 79 6.71 -3.08 4.86
N ALA A 80 6.41 -2.59 3.66
CA ALA A 80 5.70 -1.33 3.47
C ALA A 80 4.32 -1.34 4.14
N SER A 81 3.56 -2.42 3.95
CA SER A 81 2.25 -2.61 4.62
C SER A 81 2.40 -2.69 6.13
N LEU A 82 3.37 -3.44 6.65
CA LEU A 82 3.61 -3.57 8.08
C LEU A 82 3.93 -2.22 8.74
N LEU A 83 4.75 -1.38 8.10
CA LEU A 83 5.08 -0.05 8.61
C LEU A 83 3.87 0.88 8.62
N GLN A 84 2.97 0.72 7.67
CA GLN A 84 1.80 1.57 7.51
C GLN A 84 0.64 1.18 8.42
N ILE A 85 0.47 -0.13 8.72
CA ILE A 85 -0.63 -0.65 9.55
C ILE A 85 -0.72 0.05 10.91
N PRO A 86 0.34 0.18 11.75
CA PRO A 86 0.22 0.82 13.05
C PRO A 86 -0.15 2.29 12.95
N ILE A 87 0.30 3.00 11.92
CA ILE A 87 -0.02 4.40 11.70
C ILE A 87 -1.51 4.55 11.40
N LEU A 88 -2.03 3.76 10.45
CA LEU A 88 -3.43 3.80 10.10
C LEU A 88 -4.34 3.27 11.22
N ALA A 89 -3.93 2.23 11.92
CA ALA A 89 -4.65 1.75 13.10
C ALA A 89 -4.74 2.87 14.15
N GLY A 90 -3.64 3.55 14.43
CA GLY A 90 -3.64 4.72 15.29
C GLY A 90 -4.61 5.82 14.82
N ALA A 91 -4.57 6.16 13.54
CA ALA A 91 -5.49 7.15 12.96
C ALA A 91 -6.96 6.72 13.08
N VAL A 92 -7.29 5.47 12.76
CA VAL A 92 -8.65 4.93 12.86
C VAL A 92 -9.14 4.95 14.32
N PHE A 93 -8.37 4.40 15.26
CA PHE A 93 -8.84 4.22 16.63
C PHE A 93 -8.77 5.49 17.49
N PHE A 94 -7.77 6.35 17.29
CA PHE A 94 -7.56 7.53 18.16
C PHE A 94 -8.11 8.81 17.57
N ILE A 95 -8.12 8.97 16.24
CA ILE A 95 -8.55 10.21 15.59
C ILE A 95 -9.97 10.03 15.03
N HIS A 96 -10.17 9.09 14.11
CA HIS A 96 -11.41 8.99 13.34
C HIS A 96 -12.58 8.39 14.12
N MET A 97 -12.34 7.45 15.04
CA MET A 97 -13.43 6.94 15.91
C MET A 97 -14.08 8.02 16.77
N ARG A 98 -13.34 9.06 17.14
CA ARG A 98 -13.89 10.20 17.89
C ARG A 98 -14.77 11.11 17.03
N GLN A 99 -14.56 11.14 15.74
CA GLN A 99 -15.36 11.92 14.78
C GLN A 99 -16.69 11.26 14.42
N GLY A 100 -16.80 9.93 14.64
CA GLY A 100 -17.98 9.14 14.34
C GLY A 100 -18.04 8.64 12.88
N LEU A 101 -19.03 7.78 12.63
CA LEU A 101 -19.35 7.27 11.29
C LEU A 101 -20.23 8.28 10.55
N LEU A 102 -20.16 8.28 9.23
CA LEU A 102 -21.00 9.10 8.34
C LEU A 102 -20.84 10.62 8.56
N THR A 103 -19.65 11.06 8.92
CA THR A 103 -19.31 12.50 8.94
C THR A 103 -19.07 13.02 7.50
N GLU A 104 -19.21 14.33 7.30
CA GLU A 104 -19.03 14.96 5.98
C GLU A 104 -17.67 14.62 5.32
N GLY A 105 -16.64 14.32 6.11
CA GLY A 105 -15.31 13.94 5.61
C GLY A 105 -15.12 12.47 5.23
N GLN A 106 -16.03 11.55 5.58
CA GLN A 106 -15.93 10.08 5.34
C GLN A 106 -14.53 9.50 5.66
N SER A 107 -13.83 10.12 6.59
CA SER A 107 -12.41 9.82 6.86
C SER A 107 -12.21 8.50 7.59
N LEU A 108 -13.18 8.09 8.42
CA LEU A 108 -13.14 6.84 9.16
C LEU A 108 -13.31 5.63 8.23
N GLU A 109 -14.31 5.67 7.35
CA GLU A 109 -14.64 4.59 6.43
C GLU A 109 -13.49 4.36 5.45
N LEU A 110 -12.95 5.44 4.89
CA LEU A 110 -11.82 5.38 3.97
C LEU A 110 -10.57 4.83 4.67
N SER A 111 -10.26 5.32 5.86
CA SER A 111 -9.09 4.87 6.63
C SER A 111 -9.21 3.41 7.06
N ALA A 112 -10.41 2.96 7.45
CA ALA A 112 -10.66 1.58 7.77
C ALA A 112 -10.52 0.65 6.54
N LEU A 113 -11.05 1.07 5.37
CA LEU A 113 -10.88 0.34 4.12
C LEU A 113 -9.40 0.20 3.75
N VAL A 114 -8.64 1.29 3.82
CA VAL A 114 -7.20 1.28 3.53
C VAL A 114 -6.46 0.37 4.53
N LEU A 115 -6.82 0.39 5.81
CA LEU A 115 -6.23 -0.49 6.82
C LEU A 115 -6.47 -1.97 6.50
N VAL A 116 -7.70 -2.34 6.13
CA VAL A 116 -8.03 -3.72 5.71
C VAL A 116 -7.22 -4.14 4.48
N LEU A 117 -7.10 -3.28 3.48
CA LEU A 117 -6.29 -3.55 2.30
C LEU A 117 -4.82 -3.75 2.65
N LEU A 118 -4.26 -2.94 3.55
CA LEU A 118 -2.88 -3.09 4.01
C LEU A 118 -2.65 -4.42 4.72
N ILE A 119 -3.61 -4.86 5.56
CA ILE A 119 -3.56 -6.17 6.21
C ILE A 119 -3.56 -7.30 5.15
N ILE A 120 -4.39 -7.20 4.12
CA ILE A 120 -4.41 -8.16 3.01
C ILE A 120 -3.05 -8.19 2.32
N TYR A 121 -2.46 -7.05 1.97
CA TYR A 121 -1.14 -7.01 1.31
C TYR A 121 0.01 -7.44 2.23
N PHE A 122 -0.11 -7.25 3.52
CA PHE A 122 0.84 -7.80 4.49
C PHE A 122 0.81 -9.34 4.51
N LEU A 123 -0.39 -9.94 4.51
CA LEU A 123 -0.56 -11.39 4.56
C LEU A 123 -0.20 -12.08 3.24
N PHE A 124 -0.73 -11.58 2.13
CA PHE A 124 -0.62 -12.22 0.83
C PHE A 124 0.57 -11.71 -0.03
N GLY A 125 1.08 -10.51 0.25
CA GLY A 125 2.24 -9.94 -0.46
C GLY A 125 1.88 -9.20 -1.74
N SER A 126 2.85 -9.11 -2.66
CA SER A 126 2.84 -8.14 -3.77
C SER A 126 2.04 -8.54 -5.02
N GLY A 127 1.67 -9.82 -5.17
CA GLY A 127 1.05 -10.32 -6.41
C GLY A 127 2.03 -10.48 -7.58
N SER A 128 1.52 -10.88 -8.73
CA SER A 128 2.32 -11.24 -9.91
C SER A 128 3.00 -10.06 -10.61
N LEU A 129 2.34 -8.90 -10.68
CA LEU A 129 2.87 -7.67 -11.25
C LEU A 129 3.61 -6.84 -10.20
N SER A 130 4.73 -7.33 -9.73
CA SER A 130 5.57 -6.63 -8.75
C SER A 130 7.04 -6.72 -9.13
N LEU A 131 7.80 -5.71 -8.75
CA LEU A 131 9.25 -5.76 -8.89
C LEU A 131 9.84 -6.89 -8.03
N ASP A 132 9.26 -7.19 -6.87
CA ASP A 132 9.66 -8.34 -6.05
C ASP A 132 9.58 -9.65 -6.82
N ASN A 133 8.49 -9.87 -7.56
CA ASN A 133 8.30 -11.09 -8.35
C ASN A 133 9.25 -11.13 -9.57
N PHE A 134 9.47 -9.98 -10.20
CA PHE A 134 10.42 -9.88 -11.31
C PHE A 134 11.86 -10.21 -10.87
N ILE A 135 12.28 -9.66 -9.74
CA ILE A 135 13.61 -9.92 -9.16
C ILE A 135 13.73 -11.40 -8.74
N ALA A 136 12.70 -11.96 -8.11
CA ALA A 136 12.68 -13.36 -7.71
C ALA A 136 12.81 -14.31 -8.91
N LYS A 137 12.07 -14.04 -9.99
CA LYS A 137 12.15 -14.84 -11.25
C LYS A 137 13.55 -14.76 -11.86
N ARG A 138 14.13 -13.56 -11.96
CA ARG A 138 15.48 -13.38 -12.51
C ARG A 138 16.54 -14.11 -11.69
N LYS A 139 16.42 -14.08 -10.35
CA LYS A 139 17.34 -14.80 -9.46
C LYS A 139 17.24 -16.31 -9.59
N SER A 140 16.05 -16.86 -9.83
CA SER A 140 15.86 -18.30 -10.06
C SER A 140 16.46 -18.76 -11.38
N THR A 141 16.36 -17.95 -12.44
CA THR A 141 16.97 -18.27 -13.76
C THR A 141 18.48 -18.29 -13.68
N LEU A 142 19.10 -17.28 -13.07
CA LEU A 142 20.56 -17.24 -12.89
C LEU A 142 21.08 -18.44 -12.07
N LYS A 143 20.32 -18.84 -11.04
CA LYS A 143 20.70 -20.01 -10.21
C LYS A 143 20.61 -21.33 -10.97
N SER A 144 19.68 -21.47 -11.92
CA SER A 144 19.57 -22.65 -12.77
C SER A 144 20.71 -22.73 -13.79
N GLU A 145 21.10 -21.61 -14.39
CA GLU A 145 22.22 -21.52 -15.32
C GLU A 145 23.58 -21.89 -14.65
N THR A 146 23.84 -21.31 -13.47
CA THR A 146 25.05 -21.61 -12.70
C THR A 146 25.13 -23.09 -12.28
N LYS A 147 23.97 -23.74 -12.03
CA LYS A 147 23.93 -25.15 -11.65
C LYS A 147 24.19 -26.09 -12.83
N SER A 148 23.78 -25.71 -14.05
CA SER A 148 24.07 -26.49 -15.25
C SER A 148 25.54 -26.44 -15.66
N GLU A 149 26.19 -25.26 -15.48
CA GLU A 149 27.63 -25.11 -15.79
C GLU A 149 28.57 -25.85 -14.82
N VAL A 150 28.12 -26.20 -13.61
CA VAL A 150 28.94 -26.93 -12.61
C VAL A 150 28.81 -28.46 -12.77
N THR A 151 27.81 -28.93 -13.54
CA THR A 151 27.55 -30.36 -13.73
C THR A 151 28.08 -30.91 -15.06
N ASP A 152 28.62 -30.09 -15.93
CA ASP A 152 29.37 -30.46 -17.17
C ASP A 152 30.90 -30.35 -16.91
#